data_e7843b13c8dd90e944e3756a8c6f18c0
#
_entry.id   e7843b13c8dd90e944e3756a8c6f18c0
#
_cell.length_a   1.000
_cell.length_b   1.000
_cell.length_c   1.000
_cell.angle_alpha   90.00
_cell.angle_beta   90.00
_cell.angle_gamma   90.00
#
_symmetry.space_group_name_H-M   'P 1'
#
loop_
_entity.id
_entity.type
_entity.pdbx_description
1 polymer ?
#
loop_
_entity_poly.entity_id
_entity_poly.type
_entity_poly.pdbx_seq_one_letter_code
_entity_poly.pdbx_strand_id
1 'polypeptide(L)'
;MYGATGSTDIVVIGQRIVQYSLTGHSMLLIGVGLLLVGFAFKVAAVPFHMWAPDVYEGAPTPITAYMAAAVKAAAFTMILRVWIEAFNLLDRAWMAPLWWIAAATMLVGNVVALSQRNVKRLLAYSSIVHGGYLLVAVAAGTALGSAAFLFYGIAYTLATFGAFAVVTAMTRPGDHATRISDYDGLWTTRPWLAVGFAVCMLALLGFPVFGGAGFFAKWYVLQAAITSPLGLVPLAVVLVLTSVVSAGYYLNVDRKSTRLNSSHGYISYAVFCLKKK
;
A
#
# COMPACT_ATOMS: atom_id res chain seq x y z
N MET A 1 -9.25 20.83 -17.52
CA MET A 1 -10.59 20.21 -17.63
C MET A 1 -11.66 21.22 -18.01
N TYR A 2 -11.95 22.23 -17.19
CA TYR A 2 -13.00 23.23 -17.46
C TYR A 2 -12.89 23.87 -18.83
N GLY A 3 -11.68 24.29 -19.25
CA GLY A 3 -11.46 24.91 -20.55
C GLY A 3 -11.81 24.05 -21.77
N ALA A 4 -11.77 22.72 -21.63
CA ALA A 4 -12.12 21.81 -22.72
C ALA A 4 -13.59 21.39 -22.67
N THR A 5 -14.18 21.31 -21.47
CA THR A 5 -15.53 20.76 -21.28
C THR A 5 -16.56 21.81 -20.82
N GLY A 6 -16.13 22.97 -20.33
CA GLY A 6 -17.00 24.02 -19.78
C GLY A 6 -17.76 23.59 -18.51
N SER A 7 -17.31 22.55 -17.79
CA SER A 7 -17.94 22.06 -16.56
C SER A 7 -16.90 21.63 -15.53
N THR A 8 -17.29 21.68 -14.24
CA THR A 8 -16.55 21.11 -13.11
C THR A 8 -17.23 19.84 -12.57
N ASP A 9 -18.44 19.54 -13.01
CA ASP A 9 -19.17 18.31 -12.65
C ASP A 9 -18.58 17.12 -13.41
N ILE A 10 -18.20 16.08 -12.66
CA ILE A 10 -17.52 14.89 -13.19
C ILE A 10 -18.39 14.14 -14.20
N VAL A 11 -19.70 14.01 -13.92
CA VAL A 11 -20.65 13.32 -14.80
C VAL A 11 -20.85 14.10 -16.09
N VAL A 12 -21.01 15.43 -15.98
CA VAL A 12 -21.15 16.33 -17.14
C VAL A 12 -19.86 16.34 -17.97
N ILE A 13 -18.68 16.28 -17.34
CA ILE A 13 -17.39 16.17 -18.04
C ILE A 13 -17.38 14.89 -18.90
N GLY A 14 -17.75 13.73 -18.32
CA GLY A 14 -17.81 12.46 -19.04
C GLY A 14 -18.78 12.53 -20.24
N GLN A 15 -19.99 13.05 -20.04
CA GLN A 15 -20.97 13.23 -21.10
C GLN A 15 -20.46 14.13 -22.24
N ARG A 16 -19.81 15.25 -21.93
CA ARG A 16 -19.27 16.18 -22.94
C ARG A 16 -18.08 15.61 -23.69
N ILE A 17 -17.25 14.78 -23.06
CA ILE A 17 -16.16 14.05 -23.75
C ILE A 17 -16.74 13.20 -24.87
N VAL A 18 -17.86 12.51 -24.60
CA VAL A 18 -18.55 11.70 -25.63
C VAL A 18 -19.21 12.59 -26.66
N GLN A 19 -20.02 13.55 -26.22
CA GLN A 19 -20.85 14.38 -27.08
C GLN A 19 -20.02 15.18 -28.11
N TYR A 20 -18.87 15.69 -27.69
CA TYR A 20 -17.99 16.51 -28.53
C TYR A 20 -16.78 15.76 -29.09
N SER A 21 -16.71 14.43 -28.90
CA SER A 21 -15.59 13.57 -29.36
C SER A 21 -14.21 14.10 -28.93
N LEU A 22 -14.09 14.54 -27.68
CA LEU A 22 -12.90 15.22 -27.17
C LEU A 22 -11.74 14.28 -26.85
N THR A 23 -11.81 13.00 -27.16
CA THR A 23 -10.81 11.98 -26.78
C THR A 23 -9.38 12.29 -27.24
N GLY A 24 -9.22 13.00 -28.37
CA GLY A 24 -7.94 13.47 -28.90
C GLY A 24 -7.59 14.93 -28.59
N HIS A 25 -8.42 15.63 -27.83
CA HIS A 25 -8.24 17.07 -27.62
C HIS A 25 -7.08 17.35 -26.65
N SER A 26 -6.03 18.04 -27.13
CA SER A 26 -4.78 18.25 -26.37
C SER A 26 -4.98 18.90 -24.99
N MET A 27 -5.86 19.89 -24.89
CA MET A 27 -6.17 20.55 -23.61
C MET A 27 -6.83 19.60 -22.62
N LEU A 28 -7.67 18.66 -23.07
CA LEU A 28 -8.26 17.64 -22.24
C LEU A 28 -7.18 16.67 -21.74
N LEU A 29 -6.32 16.17 -22.64
CA LEU A 29 -5.25 15.23 -22.31
C LEU A 29 -4.25 15.83 -21.31
N ILE A 30 -3.87 17.09 -21.48
CA ILE A 30 -3.04 17.82 -20.51
C ILE A 30 -3.76 17.89 -19.15
N GLY A 31 -5.06 18.22 -19.13
CA GLY A 31 -5.84 18.27 -17.91
C GLY A 31 -5.94 16.92 -17.19
N VAL A 32 -6.10 15.80 -17.93
CA VAL A 32 -6.07 14.43 -17.39
C VAL A 32 -4.70 14.09 -16.83
N GLY A 33 -3.62 14.44 -17.54
CA GLY A 33 -2.26 14.21 -17.09
C GLY A 33 -1.95 14.95 -15.78
N LEU A 34 -2.32 16.23 -15.67
CA LEU A 34 -2.15 17.00 -14.43
C LEU A 34 -2.97 16.44 -13.27
N LEU A 35 -4.18 15.96 -13.54
CA LEU A 35 -5.01 15.29 -12.54
C LEU A 35 -4.38 13.99 -12.07
N LEU A 36 -3.83 13.19 -12.99
CA LEU A 36 -3.11 11.96 -12.67
C LEU A 36 -1.89 12.23 -11.78
N VAL A 37 -1.12 13.29 -12.05
CA VAL A 37 0.01 13.74 -11.22
C VAL A 37 -0.48 14.11 -9.81
N GLY A 38 -1.57 14.88 -9.70
CA GLY A 38 -2.15 15.26 -8.42
C GLY A 38 -2.61 14.05 -7.60
N PHE A 39 -3.26 13.10 -8.24
CA PHE A 39 -3.65 11.84 -7.61
C PHE A 39 -2.45 10.97 -7.23
N ALA A 40 -1.47 10.83 -8.12
CA ALA A 40 -0.25 10.08 -7.85
C ALA A 40 0.51 10.65 -6.64
N PHE A 41 0.59 11.98 -6.51
CA PHE A 41 1.13 12.63 -5.32
C PHE A 41 0.30 12.28 -4.08
N LYS A 42 -1.02 12.39 -4.14
CA LYS A 42 -1.91 12.16 -2.98
C LYS A 42 -1.86 10.74 -2.46
N VAL A 43 -1.74 9.74 -3.35
CA VAL A 43 -1.63 8.33 -2.95
C VAL A 43 -0.19 7.88 -2.73
N ALA A 44 0.77 8.78 -2.90
CA ALA A 44 2.21 8.53 -2.81
C ALA A 44 2.69 7.47 -3.83
N ALA A 45 2.23 7.57 -5.07
CA ALA A 45 2.73 6.72 -6.15
C ALA A 45 4.06 7.26 -6.70
N VAL A 46 4.94 6.36 -7.17
CA VAL A 46 6.22 6.73 -7.78
C VAL A 46 5.96 7.44 -9.12
N PRO A 47 6.67 8.56 -9.40
CA PRO A 47 7.78 9.15 -8.65
C PRO A 47 7.40 10.13 -7.53
N PHE A 48 6.13 10.40 -7.30
CA PHE A 48 5.63 11.42 -6.39
C PHE A 48 5.51 10.97 -4.93
N HIS A 49 6.20 9.90 -4.53
CA HIS A 49 6.09 9.23 -3.23
C HIS A 49 7.01 9.76 -2.13
N MET A 50 8.00 10.60 -2.46
CA MET A 50 9.13 10.96 -1.60
C MET A 50 8.73 11.54 -0.24
N TRP A 51 7.61 12.24 -0.18
CA TRP A 51 7.10 12.86 1.04
C TRP A 51 6.57 11.86 2.07
N ALA A 52 6.01 10.72 1.63
CA ALA A 52 5.23 9.83 2.49
C ALA A 52 6.08 9.11 3.55
N PRO A 53 7.26 8.54 3.26
CA PRO A 53 8.08 7.89 4.27
C PRO A 53 8.51 8.82 5.39
N ASP A 54 8.92 10.05 5.06
CA ASP A 54 9.42 11.03 6.03
C ASP A 54 8.28 11.59 6.90
N VAL A 55 7.12 11.88 6.29
CA VAL A 55 5.93 12.30 7.02
C VAL A 55 5.41 11.19 7.94
N TYR A 56 5.38 9.94 7.49
CA TYR A 56 4.89 8.82 8.30
C TYR A 56 5.83 8.51 9.47
N GLU A 57 7.14 8.66 9.28
CA GLU A 57 8.13 8.50 10.35
C GLU A 57 8.03 9.62 11.38
N GLY A 58 7.96 10.88 10.92
CA GLY A 58 7.98 12.05 11.79
C GLY A 58 6.67 12.34 12.53
N ALA A 59 5.52 11.97 11.97
CA ALA A 59 4.23 12.22 12.60
C ALA A 59 3.99 11.31 13.82
N PRO A 60 3.16 11.73 14.80
CA PRO A 60 2.69 10.84 15.86
C PRO A 60 2.04 9.59 15.29
N THR A 61 2.30 8.42 15.88
CA THR A 61 1.87 7.12 15.33
C THR A 61 0.37 7.02 15.05
N PRO A 62 -0.55 7.51 15.90
CA PRO A 62 -2.00 7.51 15.59
C PRO A 62 -2.35 8.34 14.36
N ILE A 63 -1.67 9.47 14.15
CA ILE A 63 -1.87 10.32 12.96
C ILE A 63 -1.35 9.60 11.71
N THR A 64 -0.20 8.92 11.81
CA THR A 64 0.32 8.08 10.73
C THR A 64 -0.67 6.96 10.37
N ALA A 65 -1.27 6.30 11.36
CA ALA A 65 -2.29 5.28 11.15
C ALA A 65 -3.49 5.82 10.36
N TYR A 66 -3.99 7.00 10.77
CA TYR A 66 -5.10 7.67 10.09
C TYR A 66 -4.75 8.04 8.64
N MET A 67 -3.55 8.60 8.40
CA MET A 67 -3.09 8.96 7.05
C MET A 67 -2.92 7.72 6.15
N ALA A 68 -2.33 6.65 6.68
CA ALA A 68 -2.05 5.43 5.91
C ALA A 68 -3.32 4.64 5.56
N ALA A 69 -4.34 4.70 6.40
CA ALA A 69 -5.60 3.97 6.25
C ALA A 69 -6.71 4.85 5.65
N ALA A 70 -7.29 5.75 6.45
CA ALA A 70 -8.50 6.47 6.09
C ALA A 70 -8.27 7.50 4.96
N VAL A 71 -7.24 8.35 5.08
CA VAL A 71 -6.95 9.37 4.05
C VAL A 71 -6.61 8.72 2.71
N LYS A 72 -5.85 7.63 2.76
CA LYS A 72 -5.47 6.90 1.55
C LYS A 72 -6.66 6.19 0.92
N ALA A 73 -7.53 5.56 1.72
CA ALA A 73 -8.76 4.94 1.22
C ALA A 73 -9.67 5.98 0.53
N ALA A 74 -9.86 7.15 1.14
CA ALA A 74 -10.64 8.24 0.54
C ALA A 74 -10.03 8.73 -0.80
N ALA A 75 -8.70 8.91 -0.84
CA ALA A 75 -8.02 9.33 -2.06
C ALA A 75 -8.16 8.31 -3.20
N PHE A 76 -8.02 7.03 -2.90
CA PHE A 76 -8.19 5.96 -3.88
C PHE A 76 -9.65 5.83 -4.35
N THR A 77 -10.63 5.96 -3.45
CA THR A 77 -12.05 5.95 -3.83
C THR A 77 -12.38 7.10 -4.77
N MET A 78 -11.78 8.29 -4.54
CA MET A 78 -11.95 9.43 -5.44
C MET A 78 -11.30 9.16 -6.82
N ILE A 79 -10.13 8.54 -6.86
CA ILE A 79 -9.50 8.12 -8.13
C ILE A 79 -10.44 7.20 -8.90
N LEU A 80 -10.93 6.15 -8.25
CA LEU A 80 -11.81 5.18 -8.89
C LEU A 80 -13.06 5.85 -9.45
N ARG A 81 -13.71 6.72 -8.65
CA ARG A 81 -14.90 7.45 -9.06
C ARG A 81 -14.66 8.35 -10.28
N VAL A 82 -13.63 9.16 -10.23
CA VAL A 82 -13.27 10.04 -11.35
C VAL A 82 -12.98 9.25 -12.62
N TRP A 83 -12.33 8.09 -12.47
CA TRP A 83 -12.01 7.22 -13.59
C TRP A 83 -13.24 6.60 -14.23
N ILE A 84 -14.14 6.04 -13.43
CA ILE A 84 -15.35 5.38 -13.93
C ILE A 84 -16.31 6.41 -14.56
N GLU A 85 -16.52 7.56 -13.90
CA GLU A 85 -17.56 8.51 -14.30
C GLU A 85 -17.10 9.45 -15.43
N ALA A 86 -15.83 9.91 -15.40
CA ALA A 86 -15.38 10.92 -16.36
C ALA A 86 -14.51 10.37 -17.50
N PHE A 87 -13.70 9.33 -17.25
CA PHE A 87 -12.62 8.95 -18.17
C PHE A 87 -12.70 7.54 -18.74
N ASN A 88 -13.81 6.86 -18.53
CA ASN A 88 -14.02 5.49 -19.05
C ASN A 88 -13.76 5.36 -20.56
N LEU A 89 -14.02 6.42 -21.33
CA LEU A 89 -13.80 6.44 -22.79
C LEU A 89 -12.38 6.87 -23.21
N LEU A 90 -11.56 7.32 -22.27
CA LEU A 90 -10.18 7.73 -22.54
C LEU A 90 -9.16 6.62 -22.27
N ASP A 91 -9.60 5.36 -22.14
CA ASP A 91 -8.83 4.20 -21.69
C ASP A 91 -7.42 4.10 -22.31
N ARG A 92 -7.30 4.36 -23.60
CA ARG A 92 -5.99 4.25 -24.29
C ARG A 92 -5.01 5.36 -23.97
N ALA A 93 -5.50 6.57 -23.69
CA ALA A 93 -4.64 7.74 -23.51
C ALA A 93 -3.93 7.77 -22.17
N TRP A 94 -4.59 7.27 -21.10
CA TRP A 94 -4.05 7.30 -19.74
C TRP A 94 -3.54 5.94 -19.27
N MET A 95 -3.88 4.85 -19.96
CA MET A 95 -3.48 3.50 -19.59
C MET A 95 -1.96 3.36 -19.52
N ALA A 96 -1.22 3.84 -20.51
CA ALA A 96 0.23 3.71 -20.52
C ALA A 96 0.90 4.45 -19.34
N PRO A 97 0.58 5.73 -19.05
CA PRO A 97 1.09 6.40 -17.86
C PRO A 97 0.73 5.68 -16.56
N LEU A 98 -0.52 5.22 -16.41
CA LEU A 98 -0.97 4.52 -15.22
C LEU A 98 -0.26 3.17 -15.03
N TRP A 99 -0.05 2.43 -16.12
CA TRP A 99 0.69 1.17 -16.12
C TRP A 99 2.11 1.37 -15.58
N TRP A 100 2.84 2.37 -16.09
CA TRP A 100 4.20 2.67 -15.65
C TRP A 100 4.25 3.17 -14.21
N ILE A 101 3.30 4.01 -13.79
CA ILE A 101 3.19 4.48 -12.41
C ILE A 101 2.92 3.30 -11.48
N ALA A 102 2.00 2.39 -11.81
CA ALA A 102 1.70 1.21 -11.01
C ALA A 102 2.92 0.28 -10.89
N ALA A 103 3.57 -0.05 -12.02
CA ALA A 103 4.74 -0.91 -12.06
C ALA A 103 5.91 -0.32 -11.25
N ALA A 104 6.25 0.95 -11.50
CA ALA A 104 7.31 1.65 -10.77
C ALA A 104 7.02 1.73 -9.27
N THR A 105 5.76 1.97 -8.89
CA THR A 105 5.33 2.05 -7.48
C THR A 105 5.51 0.70 -6.78
N MET A 106 5.15 -0.40 -7.42
CA MET A 106 5.34 -1.74 -6.89
C MET A 106 6.83 -2.11 -6.78
N LEU A 107 7.63 -1.82 -7.79
CA LEU A 107 9.06 -2.17 -7.82
C LEU A 107 9.88 -1.33 -6.84
N VAL A 108 9.84 -0.01 -6.97
CA VAL A 108 10.63 0.91 -6.14
C VAL A 108 10.24 0.78 -4.67
N GLY A 109 8.92 0.76 -4.39
CA GLY A 109 8.43 0.62 -3.03
C GLY A 109 8.94 -0.65 -2.33
N ASN A 110 8.94 -1.79 -3.02
CA ASN A 110 9.43 -3.06 -2.46
C ASN A 110 10.94 -3.07 -2.24
N VAL A 111 11.72 -2.61 -3.22
CA VAL A 111 13.19 -2.59 -3.10
C VAL A 111 13.63 -1.72 -1.92
N VAL A 112 13.01 -0.55 -1.77
CA VAL A 112 13.35 0.34 -0.66
C VAL A 112 12.83 -0.18 0.68
N ALA A 113 11.65 -0.83 0.71
CA ALA A 113 11.11 -1.45 1.92
C ALA A 113 12.05 -2.49 2.54
N LEU A 114 12.75 -3.29 1.72
CA LEU A 114 13.71 -4.31 2.18
C LEU A 114 14.85 -3.73 3.01
N SER A 115 15.27 -2.49 2.74
CA SER A 115 16.39 -1.83 3.42
C SER A 115 15.99 -1.11 4.72
N GLN A 116 14.70 -1.03 5.03
CA GLN A 116 14.22 -0.24 6.17
C GLN A 116 14.49 -0.94 7.51
N ARG A 117 14.90 -0.14 8.48
CA ARG A 117 15.14 -0.55 9.88
C ARG A 117 14.12 0.05 10.85
N ASN A 118 13.36 1.03 10.40
CA ASN A 118 12.29 1.68 11.15
C ASN A 118 10.94 1.09 10.72
N VAL A 119 10.12 0.64 11.69
CA VAL A 119 8.82 0.00 11.42
C VAL A 119 7.84 0.97 10.76
N LYS A 120 7.79 2.23 11.19
CA LYS A 120 6.89 3.23 10.59
C LYS A 120 7.28 3.51 9.13
N ARG A 121 8.57 3.62 8.87
CA ARG A 121 9.10 3.84 7.53
C ARG A 121 8.91 2.61 6.62
N LEU A 122 9.09 1.40 7.19
CA LEU A 122 8.78 0.15 6.48
C LEU A 122 7.29 0.08 6.11
N LEU A 123 6.38 0.38 7.05
CA LEU A 123 4.94 0.42 6.79
C LEU A 123 4.56 1.53 5.78
N ALA A 124 5.30 2.64 5.74
CA ALA A 124 5.12 3.68 4.72
C ALA A 124 5.44 3.16 3.32
N TYR A 125 6.59 2.50 3.12
CA TYR A 125 6.94 1.89 1.84
C TYR A 125 6.01 0.74 1.48
N SER A 126 5.62 -0.09 2.45
CA SER A 126 4.56 -1.08 2.28
C SER A 126 3.27 -0.43 1.76
N SER A 127 2.86 0.68 2.35
CA SER A 127 1.69 1.46 1.92
C SER A 127 1.81 1.98 0.47
N ILE A 128 3.02 2.34 0.04
CA ILE A 128 3.30 2.73 -1.35
C ILE A 128 3.09 1.53 -2.28
N VAL A 129 3.66 0.37 -1.94
CA VAL A 129 3.51 -0.87 -2.72
C VAL A 129 2.04 -1.27 -2.87
N HIS A 130 1.28 -1.27 -1.77
CA HIS A 130 -0.16 -1.58 -1.80
C HIS A 130 -0.94 -0.57 -2.65
N GLY A 131 -0.51 0.70 -2.68
CA GLY A 131 -1.00 1.69 -3.62
C GLY A 131 -0.80 1.25 -5.07
N GLY A 132 0.34 0.68 -5.40
CA GLY A 132 0.61 0.10 -6.71
C GLY A 132 -0.36 -1.02 -7.07
N TYR A 133 -0.65 -1.94 -6.15
CA TYR A 133 -1.65 -3.01 -6.38
C TYR A 133 -3.07 -2.46 -6.62
N LEU A 134 -3.46 -1.41 -5.87
CA LEU A 134 -4.75 -0.74 -6.12
C LEU A 134 -4.79 -0.05 -7.48
N LEU A 135 -3.69 0.55 -7.94
CA LEU A 135 -3.61 1.12 -9.29
C LEU A 135 -3.73 0.06 -10.39
N VAL A 136 -3.26 -1.18 -10.17
CA VAL A 136 -3.51 -2.31 -11.09
C VAL A 136 -5.00 -2.60 -11.22
N ALA A 137 -5.73 -2.60 -10.11
CA ALA A 137 -7.19 -2.82 -10.12
C ALA A 137 -7.94 -1.70 -10.85
N VAL A 138 -7.50 -0.44 -10.68
CA VAL A 138 -8.04 0.71 -11.45
C VAL A 138 -7.73 0.56 -12.94
N ALA A 139 -6.48 0.17 -13.27
CA ALA A 139 -6.04 -0.02 -14.65
C ALA A 139 -6.82 -1.12 -15.38
N ALA A 140 -7.38 -2.10 -14.66
CA ALA A 140 -8.16 -3.16 -15.27
C ALA A 140 -9.42 -2.65 -16.01
N GLY A 141 -9.99 -1.50 -15.61
CA GLY A 141 -11.10 -0.85 -16.30
C GLY A 141 -12.40 -1.67 -16.37
N THR A 142 -12.53 -2.71 -15.53
CA THR A 142 -13.65 -3.66 -15.54
C THR A 142 -14.46 -3.61 -14.24
N ALA A 143 -15.69 -4.12 -14.27
CA ALA A 143 -16.51 -4.27 -13.06
C ALA A 143 -15.79 -5.16 -12.01
N LEU A 144 -15.10 -6.22 -12.46
CA LEU A 144 -14.29 -7.06 -11.60
C LEU A 144 -13.11 -6.26 -10.98
N GLY A 145 -12.46 -5.39 -11.77
CA GLY A 145 -11.41 -4.49 -11.28
C GLY A 145 -11.92 -3.55 -10.18
N SER A 146 -13.09 -2.97 -10.36
CA SER A 146 -13.73 -2.10 -9.37
C SER A 146 -14.09 -2.85 -8.08
N ALA A 147 -14.65 -4.06 -8.20
CA ALA A 147 -14.94 -4.93 -7.05
C ALA A 147 -13.67 -5.37 -6.32
N ALA A 148 -12.64 -5.78 -7.05
CA ALA A 148 -11.32 -6.13 -6.53
C ALA A 148 -10.68 -4.95 -5.79
N PHE A 149 -10.78 -3.75 -6.35
CA PHE A 149 -10.29 -2.52 -5.75
C PHE A 149 -10.96 -2.24 -4.39
N LEU A 150 -12.29 -2.32 -4.31
CA LEU A 150 -13.02 -2.07 -3.07
C LEU A 150 -12.67 -3.11 -2.00
N PHE A 151 -12.69 -4.39 -2.36
CA PHE A 151 -12.33 -5.47 -1.43
C PHE A 151 -10.88 -5.33 -0.93
N TYR A 152 -9.95 -5.05 -1.84
CA TYR A 152 -8.55 -4.82 -1.49
C TYR A 152 -8.39 -3.60 -0.58
N GLY A 153 -9.06 -2.50 -0.88
CA GLY A 153 -9.05 -1.28 -0.09
C GLY A 153 -9.49 -1.51 1.36
N ILE A 154 -10.55 -2.27 1.56
CA ILE A 154 -11.05 -2.63 2.90
C ILE A 154 -10.03 -3.51 3.63
N ALA A 155 -9.57 -4.61 3.01
CA ALA A 155 -8.61 -5.53 3.59
C ALA A 155 -7.30 -4.82 3.98
N TYR A 156 -6.77 -3.98 3.09
CA TYR A 156 -5.59 -3.16 3.32
C TYR A 156 -5.77 -2.17 4.47
N THR A 157 -6.89 -1.46 4.50
CA THR A 157 -7.19 -0.45 5.53
C THR A 157 -7.23 -1.09 6.92
N LEU A 158 -7.92 -2.22 7.07
CA LEU A 158 -8.02 -2.94 8.33
C LEU A 158 -6.66 -3.47 8.78
N ALA A 159 -5.90 -4.12 7.91
CA ALA A 159 -4.58 -4.66 8.23
C ALA A 159 -3.57 -3.55 8.59
N THR A 160 -3.56 -2.45 7.86
CA THR A 160 -2.69 -1.31 8.11
C THR A 160 -3.04 -0.62 9.42
N PHE A 161 -4.33 -0.38 9.67
CA PHE A 161 -4.78 0.22 10.91
C PHE A 161 -4.43 -0.65 12.12
N GLY A 162 -4.64 -1.97 12.02
CA GLY A 162 -4.25 -2.94 13.05
C GLY A 162 -2.74 -2.95 13.32
N ALA A 163 -1.92 -2.94 12.27
CA ALA A 163 -0.46 -2.86 12.41
C ALA A 163 -0.02 -1.59 13.14
N PHE A 164 -0.53 -0.42 12.75
CA PHE A 164 -0.23 0.84 13.42
C PHE A 164 -0.81 0.94 14.83
N ALA A 165 -1.93 0.28 15.14
CA ALA A 165 -2.46 0.19 16.49
C ALA A 165 -1.47 -0.53 17.42
N VAL A 166 -0.84 -1.63 16.96
CA VAL A 166 0.21 -2.29 17.73
C VAL A 166 1.43 -1.40 17.89
N VAL A 167 1.87 -0.72 16.81
CA VAL A 167 2.99 0.24 16.91
C VAL A 167 2.67 1.34 17.91
N THR A 168 1.45 1.86 17.94
CA THR A 168 1.00 2.87 18.92
C THR A 168 1.04 2.32 20.36
N ALA A 169 0.61 1.09 20.57
CA ALA A 169 0.63 0.44 21.90
C ALA A 169 2.06 0.15 22.40
N MET A 170 3.04 0.08 21.48
CA MET A 170 4.45 -0.10 21.81
C MET A 170 5.17 1.21 22.11
N THR A 171 4.74 2.32 21.52
CA THR A 171 5.34 3.65 21.77
C THR A 171 4.86 4.24 23.09
N ARG A 172 5.80 4.60 23.98
CA ARG A 172 5.51 5.35 25.23
C ARG A 172 5.70 6.85 24.99
N PRO A 173 5.07 7.72 25.79
CA PRO A 173 5.37 9.15 25.76
C PRO A 173 6.88 9.38 26.02
N GLY A 174 7.56 10.03 25.05
CA GLY A 174 9.02 10.26 25.11
C GLY A 174 9.90 9.11 24.64
N ASP A 175 9.32 7.96 24.27
CA ASP A 175 10.06 6.81 23.74
C ASP A 175 9.85 6.66 22.22
N HIS A 176 10.94 6.50 21.50
CA HIS A 176 10.94 6.32 20.04
C HIS A 176 11.14 4.85 19.66
N ALA A 177 10.35 3.93 20.26
CA ALA A 177 10.35 2.51 19.91
C ALA A 177 9.85 2.28 18.47
N THR A 178 10.63 2.76 17.49
CA THR A 178 10.29 2.70 16.06
C THR A 178 11.18 1.77 15.28
N ARG A 179 12.27 1.25 15.89
CA ARG A 179 13.17 0.29 15.23
C ARG A 179 12.56 -1.10 15.22
N ILE A 180 12.81 -1.86 14.17
CA ILE A 180 12.36 -3.26 14.08
C ILE A 180 12.94 -4.11 15.23
N SER A 181 14.13 -3.76 15.75
CA SER A 181 14.74 -4.42 16.92
C SER A 181 13.96 -4.22 18.22
N ASP A 182 13.18 -3.16 18.34
CA ASP A 182 12.40 -2.85 19.55
C ASP A 182 11.21 -3.82 19.73
N TYR A 183 10.91 -4.60 18.69
CA TYR A 183 9.89 -5.64 18.68
C TYR A 183 10.46 -7.04 18.95
N ASP A 184 11.79 -7.18 19.14
CA ASP A 184 12.42 -8.46 19.43
C ASP A 184 11.88 -9.01 20.77
N GLY A 185 11.36 -10.24 20.74
CA GLY A 185 10.80 -10.88 21.93
C GLY A 185 9.45 -10.33 22.40
N LEU A 186 8.71 -9.64 21.56
CA LEU A 186 7.37 -9.13 21.89
C LEU A 186 6.43 -10.26 22.34
N TRP A 187 6.60 -11.45 21.79
CA TRP A 187 5.85 -12.65 22.19
C TRP A 187 5.97 -12.99 23.69
N THR A 188 7.14 -12.80 24.27
CA THR A 188 7.39 -13.13 25.69
C THR A 188 6.86 -12.07 26.63
N THR A 189 6.81 -10.82 26.21
CA THR A 189 6.40 -9.67 27.05
C THR A 189 4.93 -9.32 26.89
N ARG A 190 4.42 -9.38 25.67
CA ARG A 190 3.04 -8.99 25.30
C ARG A 190 2.49 -9.89 24.18
N PRO A 191 2.14 -11.17 24.49
CA PRO A 191 1.81 -12.16 23.47
C PRO A 191 0.63 -11.75 22.57
N TRP A 192 -0.40 -11.14 23.12
CA TRP A 192 -1.57 -10.70 22.34
C TRP A 192 -1.25 -9.60 21.32
N LEU A 193 -0.34 -8.69 21.66
CA LEU A 193 0.13 -7.68 20.70
C LEU A 193 1.02 -8.32 19.62
N ALA A 194 1.84 -9.31 19.98
CA ALA A 194 2.64 -10.04 19.00
C ALA A 194 1.77 -10.81 18.01
N VAL A 195 0.72 -11.51 18.49
CA VAL A 195 -0.26 -12.19 17.61
C VAL A 195 -0.97 -11.20 16.70
N GLY A 196 -1.50 -10.09 17.26
CA GLY A 196 -2.18 -9.07 16.46
C GLY A 196 -1.28 -8.47 15.39
N PHE A 197 -0.01 -8.22 15.73
CA PHE A 197 0.97 -7.71 14.77
C PHE A 197 1.29 -8.72 13.67
N ALA A 198 1.53 -9.99 14.03
CA ALA A 198 1.79 -11.08 13.10
C ALA A 198 0.61 -11.28 12.13
N VAL A 199 -0.63 -11.31 12.63
CA VAL A 199 -1.83 -11.41 11.79
C VAL A 199 -1.92 -10.24 10.79
N CYS A 200 -1.66 -9.01 11.24
CA CYS A 200 -1.68 -7.85 10.35
C CYS A 200 -0.55 -7.91 9.30
N MET A 201 0.68 -8.31 9.68
CA MET A 201 1.80 -8.46 8.75
C MET A 201 1.53 -9.56 7.71
N LEU A 202 0.97 -10.70 8.13
CA LEU A 202 0.58 -11.80 7.23
C LEU A 202 -0.60 -11.42 6.33
N ALA A 203 -1.54 -10.60 6.82
CA ALA A 203 -2.62 -10.05 6.00
C ALA A 203 -2.07 -9.10 4.92
N LEU A 204 -1.14 -8.20 5.25
CA LEU A 204 -0.47 -7.32 4.28
C LEU A 204 0.39 -8.13 3.29
N LEU A 205 1.09 -9.17 3.77
CA LEU A 205 1.80 -10.10 2.89
C LEU A 205 0.84 -10.79 1.90
N GLY A 206 -0.39 -11.06 2.31
CA GLY A 206 -1.34 -11.88 1.55
C GLY A 206 -1.10 -13.37 1.73
N PHE A 207 -0.78 -13.80 2.96
CA PHE A 207 -0.61 -15.21 3.28
C PHE A 207 -1.98 -15.91 3.41
N PRO A 208 -2.20 -17.08 2.80
CA PRO A 208 -3.56 -17.64 2.65
C PRO A 208 -4.18 -18.18 3.95
N VAL A 209 -3.38 -18.53 4.97
CA VAL A 209 -3.88 -19.23 6.16
C VAL A 209 -4.43 -18.26 7.22
N PHE A 210 -3.61 -17.35 7.72
CA PHE A 210 -3.99 -16.42 8.79
C PHE A 210 -4.39 -15.03 8.31
N GLY A 211 -4.02 -14.67 7.10
CA GLY A 211 -4.31 -13.38 6.48
C GLY A 211 -5.24 -13.48 5.28
N GLY A 212 -6.15 -14.44 5.26
CA GLY A 212 -6.96 -14.83 4.11
C GLY A 212 -7.54 -13.67 3.29
N ALA A 213 -7.99 -12.59 3.96
CA ALA A 213 -8.51 -11.41 3.27
C ALA A 213 -7.46 -10.76 2.35
N GLY A 214 -6.20 -10.65 2.77
CA GLY A 214 -5.12 -10.09 1.95
C GLY A 214 -4.75 -10.97 0.76
N PHE A 215 -4.81 -12.29 0.91
CA PHE A 215 -4.59 -13.23 -0.19
C PHE A 215 -5.70 -13.09 -1.24
N PHE A 216 -6.95 -13.18 -0.83
CA PHE A 216 -8.08 -13.03 -1.75
C PHE A 216 -8.12 -11.66 -2.40
N ALA A 217 -7.72 -10.60 -1.68
CA ALA A 217 -7.62 -9.26 -2.23
C ALA A 217 -6.63 -9.22 -3.40
N LYS A 218 -5.42 -9.75 -3.22
CA LYS A 218 -4.42 -9.84 -4.30
C LYS A 218 -4.89 -10.75 -5.45
N TRP A 219 -5.54 -11.86 -5.10
CA TRP A 219 -6.10 -12.78 -6.10
C TRP A 219 -7.13 -12.11 -6.99
N TYR A 220 -8.07 -11.36 -6.43
CA TYR A 220 -9.07 -10.63 -7.21
C TYR A 220 -8.45 -9.55 -8.11
N VAL A 221 -7.44 -8.83 -7.63
CA VAL A 221 -6.71 -7.86 -8.45
C VAL A 221 -5.96 -8.56 -9.58
N LEU A 222 -5.31 -9.70 -9.30
CA LEU A 222 -4.63 -10.52 -10.29
C LEU A 222 -5.61 -11.03 -11.37
N GLN A 223 -6.75 -11.55 -10.94
CA GLN A 223 -7.80 -12.02 -11.84
C GLN A 223 -8.33 -10.89 -12.72
N ALA A 224 -8.60 -9.71 -12.13
CA ALA A 224 -9.04 -8.53 -12.88
C ALA A 224 -8.01 -8.09 -13.93
N ALA A 225 -6.71 -8.13 -13.60
CA ALA A 225 -5.64 -7.77 -14.53
C ALA A 225 -5.51 -8.79 -15.69
N ILE A 226 -5.62 -10.09 -15.42
CA ILE A 226 -5.50 -11.14 -16.44
C ILE A 226 -6.71 -11.14 -17.38
N THR A 227 -7.92 -10.91 -16.84
CA THR A 227 -9.17 -10.92 -17.62
C THR A 227 -9.44 -9.59 -18.32
N SER A 228 -8.65 -8.55 -18.05
CA SER A 228 -8.81 -7.25 -18.69
C SER A 228 -8.52 -7.32 -20.19
N PRO A 229 -9.38 -6.73 -21.04
CA PRO A 229 -9.15 -6.65 -22.49
C PRO A 229 -7.96 -5.74 -22.85
N LEU A 230 -7.40 -5.04 -21.87
CA LEU A 230 -6.32 -4.06 -22.08
C LEU A 230 -4.91 -4.65 -22.02
N GLY A 231 -4.78 -5.99 -21.94
CA GLY A 231 -3.49 -6.68 -22.03
C GLY A 231 -2.58 -6.45 -20.81
N LEU A 232 -3.13 -6.45 -19.59
CA LEU A 232 -2.40 -6.17 -18.36
C LEU A 232 -1.63 -7.37 -17.78
N VAL A 233 -1.49 -8.46 -18.52
CA VAL A 233 -0.74 -9.65 -18.07
C VAL A 233 0.69 -9.32 -17.60
N PRO A 234 1.49 -8.47 -18.29
CA PRO A 234 2.82 -8.12 -17.78
C PRO A 234 2.76 -7.41 -16.41
N LEU A 235 1.74 -6.55 -16.19
CA LEU A 235 1.55 -5.88 -14.92
C LEU A 235 1.12 -6.85 -13.82
N ALA A 236 0.33 -7.86 -14.16
CA ALA A 236 -0.03 -8.96 -13.27
C ALA A 236 1.21 -9.78 -12.84
N VAL A 237 2.14 -10.03 -13.76
CA VAL A 237 3.43 -10.68 -13.43
C VAL A 237 4.24 -9.82 -12.46
N VAL A 238 4.35 -8.50 -12.71
CA VAL A 238 5.02 -7.57 -11.77
C VAL A 238 4.37 -7.62 -10.39
N LEU A 239 3.02 -7.66 -10.30
CA LEU A 239 2.29 -7.78 -9.05
C LEU A 239 2.69 -9.05 -8.28
N VAL A 240 2.74 -10.19 -8.94
CA VAL A 240 3.11 -11.47 -8.29
C VAL A 240 4.55 -11.43 -7.81
N LEU A 241 5.49 -11.03 -8.66
CA LEU A 241 6.91 -10.96 -8.31
C LEU A 241 7.15 -10.01 -7.12
N THR A 242 6.55 -8.83 -7.15
CA THR A 242 6.67 -7.86 -6.05
C THR A 242 5.98 -8.32 -4.77
N SER A 243 4.91 -9.12 -4.86
CA SER A 243 4.30 -9.77 -3.70
C SER A 243 5.25 -10.78 -3.05
N VAL A 244 6.00 -11.55 -3.84
CA VAL A 244 7.03 -12.46 -3.31
C VAL A 244 8.16 -11.68 -2.63
N VAL A 245 8.64 -10.60 -3.22
CA VAL A 245 9.65 -9.73 -2.60
C VAL A 245 9.15 -9.16 -1.27
N SER A 246 7.87 -8.82 -1.18
CA SER A 246 7.28 -8.28 0.06
C SER A 246 7.33 -9.28 1.22
N ALA A 247 7.38 -10.58 0.97
CA ALA A 247 7.56 -11.58 2.00
C ALA A 247 8.86 -11.38 2.80
N GLY A 248 9.92 -10.92 2.14
CA GLY A 248 11.21 -10.70 2.78
C GLY A 248 11.15 -9.74 3.96
N TYR A 249 10.51 -8.60 3.82
CA TYR A 249 10.44 -7.62 4.91
C TYR A 249 9.32 -7.93 5.92
N TYR A 250 8.17 -8.43 5.50
CA TYR A 250 7.10 -8.80 6.44
C TYR A 250 7.49 -9.97 7.34
N LEU A 251 8.02 -11.04 6.76
CA LEU A 251 8.47 -12.20 7.54
C LEU A 251 9.68 -11.87 8.41
N ASN A 252 10.55 -10.93 8.01
CA ASN A 252 11.65 -10.49 8.87
C ASN A 252 11.13 -9.79 10.13
N VAL A 253 10.12 -8.94 10.02
CA VAL A 253 9.49 -8.28 11.18
C VAL A 253 8.76 -9.31 12.04
N ASP A 254 7.98 -10.20 11.44
CA ASP A 254 7.22 -11.22 12.13
C ASP A 254 8.15 -12.18 12.90
N ARG A 255 9.21 -12.68 12.25
CA ARG A 255 10.22 -13.52 12.88
C ARG A 255 10.85 -12.88 14.10
N LYS A 256 11.08 -11.56 14.08
CA LYS A 256 11.66 -10.83 15.22
C LYS A 256 10.66 -10.67 16.35
N SER A 257 9.41 -10.35 16.05
CA SER A 257 8.36 -10.21 17.06
C SER A 257 8.02 -11.52 17.76
N THR A 258 8.15 -12.65 17.06
CA THR A 258 7.82 -13.99 17.58
C THR A 258 9.01 -14.76 18.16
N ARG A 259 10.26 -14.29 17.97
CA ARG A 259 11.44 -14.96 18.55
C ARG A 259 11.36 -15.01 20.07
N LEU A 260 11.45 -16.21 20.61
CA LEU A 260 11.81 -16.48 22.01
C LEU A 260 13.23 -15.93 22.22
N ASN A 261 13.40 -15.03 23.18
CA ASN A 261 14.67 -14.35 23.43
C ASN A 261 15.69 -15.33 24.05
N SER A 262 16.33 -16.15 23.22
CA SER A 262 17.34 -17.11 23.64
C SER A 262 18.67 -16.45 24.05
N SER A 263 18.86 -15.15 23.80
CA SER A 263 20.10 -14.44 24.11
C SER A 263 20.29 -14.11 25.59
N HIS A 264 19.19 -13.95 26.38
CA HIS A 264 19.30 -13.73 27.83
C HIS A 264 19.72 -14.97 28.62
N GLY A 265 19.45 -16.17 28.12
CA GLY A 265 19.89 -17.41 28.75
C GLY A 265 21.41 -17.57 28.74
N TYR A 266 22.06 -17.20 27.63
CA TYR A 266 23.53 -17.34 27.49
C TYR A 266 24.30 -16.33 28.31
N ILE A 267 23.82 -15.07 28.39
CA ILE A 267 24.50 -14.01 29.18
C ILE A 267 24.35 -14.29 30.67
N SER A 268 23.19 -14.76 31.15
CA SER A 268 23.00 -15.15 32.55
C SER A 268 23.89 -16.35 32.95
N TYR A 269 24.10 -17.31 32.03
CA TYR A 269 25.01 -18.45 32.27
C TYR A 269 26.47 -18.00 32.28
N ALA A 270 26.88 -17.12 31.36
CA ALA A 270 28.26 -16.60 31.33
C ALA A 270 28.59 -15.73 32.55
N VAL A 271 27.64 -14.90 33.02
CA VAL A 271 27.81 -14.09 34.24
C VAL A 271 27.81 -14.97 35.50
N PHE A 272 27.01 -16.03 35.51
CA PHE A 272 27.00 -17.00 36.63
C PHE A 272 28.28 -17.80 36.71
N CYS A 273 28.89 -18.21 35.59
CA CYS A 273 30.18 -18.87 35.53
C CYS A 273 31.36 -17.97 35.91
N LEU A 274 31.29 -16.68 35.63
CA LEU A 274 32.34 -15.72 36.01
C LEU A 274 32.29 -15.33 37.49
N LYS A 275 31.16 -15.51 38.17
CA LYS A 275 31.01 -15.22 39.61
C LYS A 275 31.44 -16.38 40.52
N LYS A 276 31.82 -17.52 39.94
CA LYS A 276 32.22 -18.73 40.69
C LYS A 276 33.73 -18.99 40.59
N LYS A 277 34.51 -18.03 40.14
CA LYS A 277 35.95 -17.96 40.26
C LYS A 277 36.28 -16.73 41.12
#